data_f74b2b1488449f7f9c49355903022f36
#
_entry.id   f74b2b1488449f7f9c49355903022f36
#
_cell.length_a   1.000
_cell.length_b   1.000
_cell.length_c   1.000
_cell.angle_alpha   90.00
_cell.angle_beta   90.00
_cell.angle_gamma   90.00
#
_symmetry.space_group_name_H-M   'P 1'
#
loop_
_entity.id
_entity.type
_entity.pdbx_description
1 polymer ?
#
loop_
_entity_poly.entity_id
_entity_poly.type
_entity_poly.pdbx_seq_one_letter_code
_entity_poly.pdbx_strand_id
1 'polypeptide(L)'
;MDNPFSLNNFTRPKLEMPGDERKLLLHSCCAPCAGEIMEAVAASDIQATVYFYNPNIHPKEEYEIRKDENKRFCDKLGFDFVDADYDKENWFERIKGLENEPERGKRCTQCFDMRFERSALYAHENGFKVYGTTLGISRWKNMDQINESGNRAAQRYADIDYWDFNWRKKGGSSRMIEISKREEFYQQEYCGCVYSLRDTNKWRQENNKDRIIRGIKFYN
;
A
#
# COMPACT_ATOMS: atom_id res chain seq x y z
N MET A 1 18.34 11.29 -23.66
CA MET A 1 17.94 9.92 -23.31
C MET A 1 16.47 10.00 -22.93
N ASP A 2 15.61 9.37 -23.70
CA ASP A 2 14.18 9.36 -23.42
C ASP A 2 13.94 8.67 -22.08
N ASN A 3 13.24 9.34 -21.18
CA ASN A 3 12.90 8.79 -19.88
C ASN A 3 11.97 7.57 -20.11
N PRO A 4 12.40 6.34 -19.81
CA PRO A 4 11.62 5.13 -20.06
C PRO A 4 10.29 5.09 -19.28
N PHE A 5 10.08 6.03 -18.35
CA PHE A 5 8.87 6.18 -17.54
C PHE A 5 7.94 7.28 -18.04
N SER A 6 8.21 7.84 -19.23
CA SER A 6 7.33 8.84 -19.85
C SER A 6 6.07 8.19 -20.37
N LEU A 7 4.93 8.59 -19.82
CA LEU A 7 3.60 8.29 -20.37
C LEU A 7 3.21 9.44 -21.30
N ASN A 8 3.08 9.20 -22.60
CA ASN A 8 2.54 10.15 -23.57
C ASN A 8 3.10 11.58 -23.44
N ASN A 9 4.41 11.76 -23.42
CA ASN A 9 5.10 13.06 -23.27
C ASN A 9 4.84 13.82 -21.96
N PHE A 10 4.33 13.13 -20.93
CA PHE A 10 4.14 13.73 -19.62
C PHE A 10 5.47 13.81 -18.86
N THR A 11 5.94 15.03 -18.60
CA THR A 11 7.09 15.28 -17.72
C THR A 11 6.60 15.25 -16.28
N ARG A 12 7.08 14.30 -15.49
CA ARG A 12 6.78 14.24 -14.05
C ARG A 12 7.45 15.39 -13.32
N PRO A 13 6.71 16.18 -12.51
CA PRO A 13 7.36 17.13 -11.62
C PRO A 13 8.23 16.36 -10.61
N LYS A 14 9.40 16.88 -10.31
CA LYS A 14 10.24 16.32 -9.23
C LYS A 14 9.50 16.44 -7.90
N LEU A 15 9.57 15.38 -7.11
CA LEU A 15 9.02 15.33 -5.78
C LEU A 15 10.04 15.87 -4.78
N GLU A 16 9.55 16.58 -3.78
CA GLU A 16 10.31 17.04 -2.62
C GLU A 16 9.86 16.25 -1.39
N MET A 17 10.81 15.64 -0.71
CA MET A 17 10.56 14.93 0.54
C MET A 17 10.80 15.84 1.75
N PRO A 18 10.19 15.54 2.90
CA PRO A 18 10.54 16.23 4.15
C PRO A 18 12.04 16.20 4.42
N GLY A 19 12.60 17.33 4.88
CA GLY A 19 13.99 17.43 5.34
C GLY A 19 15.06 17.26 4.24
N ASP A 20 14.73 17.50 2.98
CA ASP A 20 15.65 17.30 1.83
C ASP A 20 16.27 15.90 1.73
N GLU A 21 15.59 14.92 2.32
CA GLU A 21 16.03 13.54 2.31
C GLU A 21 15.94 12.90 0.92
N ARG A 22 16.77 11.87 0.69
CA ARG A 22 16.79 11.13 -0.58
C ARG A 22 16.50 9.64 -0.41
N LYS A 23 16.40 9.16 0.84
CA LYS A 23 16.07 7.76 1.14
C LYS A 23 14.66 7.66 1.68
N LEU A 24 13.82 6.86 1.04
CA LEU A 24 12.42 6.66 1.40
C LEU A 24 12.16 5.19 1.74
N LEU A 25 11.58 4.93 2.90
CA LEU A 25 10.90 3.66 3.16
C LEU A 25 9.46 3.76 2.68
N LEU A 26 9.07 3.02 1.64
CA LEU A 26 7.75 3.09 1.04
C LEU A 26 6.92 1.85 1.37
N HIS A 27 5.99 1.96 2.32
CA HIS A 27 5.05 0.87 2.57
C HIS A 27 4.13 0.66 1.36
N SER A 28 4.05 -0.57 0.87
CA SER A 28 3.19 -0.95 -0.26
C SER A 28 2.32 -2.16 0.04
N CYS A 29 1.10 -2.21 -0.49
CA CYS A 29 0.18 -3.33 -0.32
C CYS A 29 -0.21 -4.04 -1.63
N CYS A 30 -0.08 -3.39 -2.77
CA CYS A 30 -0.42 -3.95 -4.08
C CYS A 30 0.17 -3.09 -5.21
N ALA A 31 0.60 -3.73 -6.28
CA ALA A 31 1.22 -3.07 -7.42
C ALA A 31 0.32 -2.05 -8.13
N PRO A 32 -1.00 -2.28 -8.35
CA PRO A 32 -1.86 -1.28 -8.96
C PRO A 32 -1.86 0.08 -8.24
N CYS A 33 -1.78 0.09 -6.91
CA CYS A 33 -1.69 1.32 -6.14
C CYS A 33 -0.26 1.88 -6.08
N ALA A 34 0.75 1.02 -6.21
CA ALA A 34 2.15 1.41 -6.06
C ALA A 34 2.74 1.99 -7.35
N GLY A 35 2.30 1.54 -8.52
CA GLY A 35 2.96 1.80 -9.81
C GLY A 35 3.24 3.26 -10.08
N GLU A 36 2.23 4.13 -9.99
CA GLU A 36 2.42 5.57 -10.20
C GLU A 36 3.37 6.20 -9.18
N ILE A 37 3.23 5.82 -7.93
CA ILE A 37 4.05 6.37 -6.84
C ILE A 37 5.52 5.98 -7.03
N MET A 38 5.77 4.70 -7.33
CA MET A 38 7.12 4.19 -7.54
C MET A 38 7.79 4.84 -8.76
N GLU A 39 7.07 5.02 -9.87
CA GLU A 39 7.61 5.76 -11.03
C GLU A 39 7.86 7.23 -10.73
N ALA A 40 6.98 7.89 -9.97
CA ALA A 40 7.18 9.28 -9.59
C ALA A 40 8.40 9.46 -8.67
N VAL A 41 8.60 8.51 -7.75
CA VAL A 41 9.76 8.46 -6.85
C VAL A 41 11.05 8.22 -7.65
N ALA A 42 11.06 7.25 -8.57
CA ALA A 42 12.20 6.97 -9.44
C ALA A 42 12.57 8.20 -10.31
N ALA A 43 11.57 8.87 -10.89
CA ALA A 43 11.78 10.08 -11.69
C ALA A 43 12.29 11.30 -10.89
N SER A 44 12.27 11.22 -9.56
CA SER A 44 12.68 12.30 -8.65
C SER A 44 14.05 12.07 -8.00
N ASP A 45 14.80 11.08 -8.45
CA ASP A 45 16.11 10.69 -7.89
C ASP A 45 16.04 10.35 -6.38
N ILE A 46 14.90 9.77 -5.96
CA ILE A 46 14.69 9.29 -4.60
C ILE A 46 15.01 7.79 -4.54
N GLN A 47 15.88 7.40 -3.63
CA GLN A 47 16.21 6.01 -3.37
C GLN A 47 15.11 5.40 -2.49
N ALA A 48 14.27 4.55 -3.06
CA ALA A 48 13.22 3.90 -2.31
C ALA A 48 13.55 2.44 -1.98
N THR A 49 13.24 2.06 -0.75
CA THR A 49 13.10 0.67 -0.34
C THR A 49 11.62 0.41 -0.12
N VAL A 50 11.06 -0.54 -0.87
CA VAL A 50 9.65 -0.91 -0.72
C VAL A 50 9.50 -1.91 0.41
N TYR A 51 8.71 -1.55 1.40
CA TYR A 51 8.44 -2.35 2.59
C TYR A 51 7.07 -3.01 2.49
N PHE A 52 7.05 -4.34 2.32
CA PHE A 52 5.84 -5.11 2.15
C PHE A 52 5.44 -5.80 3.46
N TYR A 53 4.75 -5.07 4.34
CA TYR A 53 4.19 -5.58 5.58
C TYR A 53 2.66 -5.51 5.54
N ASN A 54 2.01 -6.64 5.25
CA ASN A 54 0.57 -6.69 5.00
C ASN A 54 -0.07 -7.95 5.64
N PRO A 55 -0.02 -8.10 6.96
CA PRO A 55 -0.61 -9.26 7.65
C PRO A 55 -2.13 -9.34 7.53
N ASN A 56 -2.75 -8.28 7.03
CA ASN A 56 -4.18 -8.16 6.77
C ASN A 56 -4.64 -8.78 5.44
N ILE A 57 -3.73 -9.20 4.57
CA ILE A 57 -4.13 -9.76 3.27
C ILE A 57 -4.41 -11.25 3.43
N HIS A 58 -5.65 -11.65 3.19
CA HIS A 58 -6.14 -13.01 3.30
C HIS A 58 -6.94 -13.41 2.06
N PRO A 59 -6.88 -14.67 1.64
CA PRO A 59 -6.02 -15.74 2.15
C PRO A 59 -4.54 -15.55 1.77
N LYS A 60 -3.68 -16.49 2.14
CA LYS A 60 -2.23 -16.40 1.88
C LYS A 60 -1.92 -16.32 0.38
N GLU A 61 -2.68 -16.99 -0.44
CA GLU A 61 -2.53 -16.95 -1.91
C GLU A 61 -2.69 -15.53 -2.47
N GLU A 62 -3.64 -14.76 -1.95
CA GLU A 62 -3.82 -13.35 -2.32
C GLU A 62 -2.64 -12.48 -1.85
N TYR A 63 -2.09 -12.78 -0.66
CA TYR A 63 -0.89 -12.12 -0.14
C TYR A 63 0.31 -12.37 -1.07
N GLU A 64 0.55 -13.62 -1.46
CA GLU A 64 1.69 -13.98 -2.32
C GLU A 64 1.57 -13.32 -3.70
N ILE A 65 0.41 -13.36 -4.35
CA ILE A 65 0.21 -12.69 -5.64
C ILE A 65 0.56 -11.19 -5.56
N ARG A 66 0.07 -10.50 -4.53
CA ARG A 66 0.33 -9.06 -4.36
C ARG A 66 1.79 -8.77 -4.03
N LYS A 67 2.43 -9.64 -3.28
CA LYS A 67 3.85 -9.55 -2.94
C LYS A 67 4.71 -9.70 -4.19
N ASP A 68 4.51 -10.78 -4.93
CA ASP A 68 5.31 -11.10 -6.11
C ASP A 68 5.22 -10.01 -7.18
N GLU A 69 4.04 -9.43 -7.38
CA GLU A 69 3.89 -8.29 -8.30
C GLU A 69 4.62 -7.03 -7.83
N ASN A 70 4.53 -6.71 -6.52
CA ASN A 70 5.30 -5.58 -5.98
C ASN A 70 6.80 -5.81 -6.18
N LYS A 71 7.29 -7.01 -5.87
CA LYS A 71 8.69 -7.37 -6.04
C LYS A 71 9.12 -7.27 -7.51
N ARG A 72 8.34 -7.85 -8.45
CA ARG A 72 8.59 -7.74 -9.89
C ARG A 72 8.74 -6.29 -10.35
N PHE A 73 7.89 -5.41 -9.84
CA PHE A 73 7.93 -4.00 -10.23
C PHE A 73 9.07 -3.24 -9.56
N CYS A 74 9.46 -3.59 -8.34
CA CYS A 74 10.68 -3.09 -7.69
C CYS A 74 11.92 -3.45 -8.50
N ASP A 75 12.05 -4.73 -8.90
CA ASP A 75 13.16 -5.23 -9.71
C ASP A 75 13.26 -4.44 -11.03
N LYS A 76 12.13 -4.15 -11.68
CA LYS A 76 12.08 -3.34 -12.91
C LYS A 76 12.57 -1.90 -12.71
N LEU A 77 12.29 -1.29 -11.56
CA LEU A 77 12.65 0.09 -11.26
C LEU A 77 14.02 0.23 -10.56
N GLY A 78 14.64 -0.88 -10.18
CA GLY A 78 15.89 -0.88 -9.42
C GLY A 78 15.70 -0.47 -7.96
N PHE A 79 14.53 -0.72 -7.37
CA PHE A 79 14.25 -0.46 -5.96
C PHE A 79 14.52 -1.70 -5.11
N ASP A 80 15.04 -1.48 -3.90
CA ASP A 80 15.13 -2.53 -2.91
C ASP A 80 13.73 -2.95 -2.44
N PHE A 81 13.58 -4.25 -2.14
CA PHE A 81 12.33 -4.82 -1.65
C PHE A 81 12.55 -5.58 -0.35
N VAL A 82 11.78 -5.26 0.67
CA VAL A 82 11.76 -5.95 1.96
C VAL A 82 10.46 -6.72 2.10
N ASP A 83 10.57 -8.06 2.10
CA ASP A 83 9.47 -8.98 2.45
C ASP A 83 9.42 -9.11 3.97
N ALA A 84 8.54 -8.34 4.58
CA ALA A 84 8.36 -8.36 6.03
C ALA A 84 7.45 -9.50 6.49
N ASP A 85 7.39 -9.73 7.80
CA ASP A 85 6.67 -10.83 8.40
C ASP A 85 5.17 -10.87 8.03
N TYR A 86 4.67 -12.03 7.68
CA TYR A 86 3.25 -12.27 7.51
C TYR A 86 2.61 -12.67 8.85
N ASP A 87 2.59 -11.74 9.79
CA ASP A 87 2.13 -11.90 11.16
C ASP A 87 0.58 -11.72 11.26
N LYS A 88 -0.15 -12.63 10.62
CA LYS A 88 -1.61 -12.56 10.55
C LYS A 88 -2.29 -12.76 11.92
N GLU A 89 -1.69 -13.56 12.81
CA GLU A 89 -2.21 -13.85 14.13
C GLU A 89 -2.29 -12.56 14.97
N ASN A 90 -1.24 -11.75 14.96
CA ASN A 90 -1.22 -10.45 15.61
C ASN A 90 -2.25 -9.49 14.99
N TRP A 91 -2.43 -9.53 13.67
CA TRP A 91 -3.48 -8.73 13.04
C TRP A 91 -4.88 -9.13 13.53
N PHE A 92 -5.18 -10.42 13.60
CA PHE A 92 -6.47 -10.90 14.12
C PHE A 92 -6.69 -10.51 15.59
N GLU A 93 -5.67 -10.59 16.43
CA GLU A 93 -5.78 -10.19 17.83
C GLU A 93 -6.04 -8.68 17.96
N ARG A 94 -5.35 -7.84 17.15
CA ARG A 94 -5.54 -6.38 17.16
C ARG A 94 -6.94 -5.93 16.74
N ILE A 95 -7.59 -6.68 15.86
CA ILE A 95 -8.93 -6.31 15.35
C ILE A 95 -10.06 -7.05 16.06
N LYS A 96 -9.77 -7.82 17.08
CA LYS A 96 -10.74 -8.57 17.86
C LYS A 96 -11.82 -7.67 18.44
N GLY A 97 -13.09 -8.04 18.23
CA GLY A 97 -14.26 -7.21 18.57
C GLY A 97 -14.62 -6.15 17.53
N LEU A 98 -13.85 -6.03 16.44
CA LEU A 98 -14.09 -5.08 15.34
C LEU A 98 -14.46 -5.79 14.02
N GLU A 99 -14.78 -7.08 14.06
CA GLU A 99 -15.03 -7.92 12.87
C GLU A 99 -16.19 -7.40 12.02
N ASN A 100 -17.17 -6.78 12.66
CA ASN A 100 -18.38 -6.24 12.02
C ASN A 100 -18.30 -4.74 11.70
N GLU A 101 -17.19 -4.08 12.03
CA GLU A 101 -16.97 -2.69 11.63
C GLU A 101 -16.94 -2.58 10.09
N PRO A 102 -17.55 -1.54 9.52
CA PRO A 102 -17.52 -1.34 8.07
C PRO A 102 -16.10 -1.03 7.57
N GLU A 103 -15.91 -1.07 6.25
CA GLU A 103 -14.72 -0.48 5.65
C GLU A 103 -14.62 1.00 6.01
N ARG A 104 -13.40 1.49 6.24
CA ARG A 104 -13.09 2.84 6.76
C ARG A 104 -13.50 3.08 8.22
N GLY A 105 -14.07 2.09 8.93
CA GLY A 105 -14.37 2.13 10.36
C GLY A 105 -13.13 1.84 11.22
N LYS A 106 -13.35 1.59 12.51
CA LYS A 106 -12.30 1.38 13.53
C LYS A 106 -11.38 0.21 13.19
N ARG A 107 -11.91 -0.87 12.60
CA ARG A 107 -11.10 -2.01 12.13
C ARG A 107 -10.01 -1.55 11.14
N CYS A 108 -10.35 -0.66 10.20
CA CYS A 108 -9.38 -0.14 9.25
C CYS A 108 -8.35 0.76 9.92
N THR A 109 -8.72 1.56 10.92
CA THR A 109 -7.75 2.34 11.73
C THR A 109 -6.73 1.41 12.39
N GLN A 110 -7.17 0.38 13.11
CA GLN A 110 -6.27 -0.58 13.74
C GLN A 110 -5.35 -1.29 12.73
N CYS A 111 -5.89 -1.60 11.54
CA CYS A 111 -5.12 -2.18 10.44
C CYS A 111 -4.05 -1.23 9.90
N PHE A 112 -4.33 0.07 9.80
CA PHE A 112 -3.34 1.07 9.38
C PHE A 112 -2.30 1.31 10.48
N ASP A 113 -2.74 1.47 11.72
CA ASP A 113 -1.87 1.67 12.88
C ASP A 113 -0.82 0.56 12.97
N MET A 114 -1.24 -0.70 12.92
CA MET A 114 -0.34 -1.84 12.96
C MET A 114 0.73 -1.80 11.84
N ARG A 115 0.31 -1.52 10.61
CA ARG A 115 1.23 -1.50 9.48
C ARG A 115 2.20 -0.32 9.55
N PHE A 116 1.72 0.84 9.97
CA PHE A 116 2.57 2.03 10.05
C PHE A 116 3.47 2.03 11.27
N GLU A 117 3.03 1.49 12.41
CA GLU A 117 3.89 1.23 13.57
C GLU A 117 5.09 0.37 13.17
N ARG A 118 4.85 -0.70 12.41
CA ARG A 118 5.93 -1.58 11.94
C ARG A 118 6.82 -0.90 10.89
N SER A 119 6.22 -0.08 10.00
CA SER A 119 6.99 0.69 9.01
C SER A 119 7.87 1.76 9.67
N ALA A 120 7.34 2.50 10.64
CA ALA A 120 8.09 3.53 11.36
C ALA A 120 9.22 2.92 12.21
N LEU A 121 8.97 1.78 12.87
CA LEU A 121 10.00 1.04 13.61
C LEU A 121 11.13 0.59 12.66
N TYR A 122 10.77 -0.04 11.53
CA TYR A 122 11.76 -0.48 10.56
C TYR A 122 12.57 0.70 10.00
N ALA A 123 11.92 1.82 9.71
CA ALA A 123 12.58 3.04 9.27
C ALA A 123 13.61 3.52 10.29
N HIS A 124 13.22 3.61 11.55
CA HIS A 124 14.10 4.00 12.65
C HIS A 124 15.32 3.07 12.81
N GLU A 125 15.07 1.75 12.84
CA GLU A 125 16.13 0.75 13.05
C GLU A 125 17.11 0.65 11.85
N ASN A 126 16.67 1.03 10.63
CA ASN A 126 17.48 0.91 9.41
C ASN A 126 17.96 2.26 8.84
N GLY A 127 17.87 3.32 9.62
CA GLY A 127 18.45 4.63 9.28
C GLY A 127 17.72 5.41 8.19
N PHE A 128 16.45 5.10 7.92
CA PHE A 128 15.58 5.98 7.15
C PHE A 128 15.10 7.13 8.04
N LYS A 129 14.97 8.32 7.45
CA LYS A 129 14.39 9.48 8.14
C LYS A 129 12.96 9.76 7.70
N VAL A 130 12.59 9.24 6.53
CA VAL A 130 11.26 9.44 5.95
C VAL A 130 10.67 8.10 5.57
N TYR A 131 9.42 7.88 5.96
CA TYR A 131 8.61 6.81 5.41
C TYR A 131 7.29 7.33 4.84
N GLY A 132 6.73 6.60 3.89
CA GLY A 132 5.45 6.91 3.27
C GLY A 132 4.66 5.66 2.94
N THR A 133 3.49 5.83 2.33
CA THR A 133 2.65 4.70 1.94
C THR A 133 2.00 4.88 0.57
N THR A 134 1.78 3.78 -0.13
CA THR A 134 1.01 3.76 -1.38
C THR A 134 -0.51 3.75 -1.15
N LEU A 135 -0.98 3.59 0.08
CA LEU A 135 -2.42 3.48 0.39
C LEU A 135 -3.21 4.73 0.01
N GLY A 136 -2.58 5.89 0.13
CA GLY A 136 -3.23 7.19 -0.09
C GLY A 136 -3.73 7.43 -1.51
N ILE A 137 -3.21 6.74 -2.54
CA ILE A 137 -3.66 6.93 -3.92
C ILE A 137 -5.04 6.29 -4.19
N SER A 138 -5.41 5.27 -3.43
CA SER A 138 -6.68 4.57 -3.61
C SER A 138 -7.88 5.43 -3.20
N ARG A 139 -8.79 5.70 -4.14
CA ARG A 139 -10.06 6.41 -3.88
C ARG A 139 -11.00 5.68 -2.90
N TRP A 140 -10.77 4.38 -2.68
CA TRP A 140 -11.55 3.54 -1.79
C TRP A 140 -11.16 3.67 -0.33
N LYS A 141 -10.09 4.43 -0.04
CA LYS A 141 -9.60 4.64 1.33
C LYS A 141 -9.79 6.09 1.78
N ASN A 142 -9.98 6.27 3.07
CA ASN A 142 -10.02 7.58 3.69
C ASN A 142 -8.58 8.10 3.88
N MET A 143 -8.26 9.23 3.24
CA MET A 143 -6.92 9.83 3.28
C MET A 143 -6.57 10.34 4.68
N ASP A 144 -7.51 11.00 5.35
CA ASP A 144 -7.28 11.57 6.67
C ASP A 144 -6.99 10.45 7.68
N GLN A 145 -7.77 9.36 7.64
CA GLN A 145 -7.54 8.17 8.48
C GLN A 145 -6.15 7.55 8.25
N ILE A 146 -5.68 7.50 6.99
CA ILE A 146 -4.33 7.01 6.65
C ILE A 146 -3.27 7.95 7.22
N ASN A 147 -3.40 9.26 6.99
CA ASN A 147 -2.41 10.25 7.41
C ASN A 147 -2.36 10.37 8.93
N GLU A 148 -3.49 10.34 9.62
CA GLU A 148 -3.54 10.29 11.08
C GLU A 148 -2.81 9.08 11.64
N SER A 149 -3.02 7.88 11.07
CA SER A 149 -2.30 6.67 11.49
C SER A 149 -0.80 6.76 11.19
N GLY A 150 -0.42 7.30 10.02
CA GLY A 150 0.97 7.52 9.66
C GLY A 150 1.68 8.47 10.61
N ASN A 151 1.08 9.62 10.87
CA ASN A 151 1.65 10.61 11.80
C ASN A 151 1.76 10.07 13.23
N ARG A 152 0.74 9.35 13.75
CA ARG A 152 0.83 8.72 15.07
C ARG A 152 2.00 7.72 15.18
N ALA A 153 2.27 6.98 14.13
CA ALA A 153 3.38 6.04 14.11
C ALA A 153 4.74 6.75 14.07
N ALA A 154 4.88 7.81 13.24
CA ALA A 154 6.10 8.63 13.18
C ALA A 154 6.43 9.28 14.52
N GLN A 155 5.44 9.84 15.21
CA GLN A 155 5.61 10.52 16.51
C GLN A 155 6.23 9.65 17.61
N ARG A 156 6.36 8.34 17.42
CA ARG A 156 7.04 7.44 18.35
C ARG A 156 8.57 7.57 18.27
N TYR A 157 9.09 8.17 17.22
CA TYR A 157 10.52 8.29 16.93
C TYR A 157 10.84 9.73 16.57
N ALA A 158 11.75 10.36 17.30
CA ALA A 158 12.11 11.77 17.10
C ALA A 158 12.83 12.05 15.76
N ASP A 159 13.28 11.00 15.10
CA ASP A 159 14.07 11.06 13.88
C ASP A 159 13.32 10.55 12.63
N ILE A 160 12.02 10.32 12.74
CA ILE A 160 11.19 9.78 11.66
C ILE A 160 10.08 10.75 11.28
N ASP A 161 10.00 11.08 9.99
CA ASP A 161 8.91 11.83 9.39
C ASP A 161 8.00 10.92 8.56
N TYR A 162 6.70 11.13 8.66
CA TYR A 162 5.72 10.52 7.75
C TYR A 162 5.44 11.45 6.58
N TRP A 163 5.67 10.96 5.36
CA TRP A 163 5.40 11.71 4.15
C TRP A 163 3.94 11.58 3.73
N ASP A 164 3.11 12.54 4.08
CA ASP A 164 1.66 12.59 3.85
C ASP A 164 1.25 13.11 2.46
N PHE A 165 2.09 12.91 1.47
CA PHE A 165 1.90 13.41 0.11
C PHE A 165 0.58 12.93 -0.52
N ASN A 166 -0.18 13.85 -1.12
CA ASN A 166 -1.43 13.52 -1.79
C ASN A 166 -1.22 12.99 -3.22
N TRP A 167 -1.02 11.70 -3.34
CA TRP A 167 -0.77 10.99 -4.59
C TRP A 167 -1.91 11.04 -5.60
N ARG A 168 -3.14 11.45 -5.22
CA ARG A 168 -4.30 11.54 -6.13
C ARG A 168 -4.26 12.79 -7.00
N LYS A 169 -3.61 13.87 -6.52
CA LYS A 169 -3.56 15.17 -7.18
C LYS A 169 -2.70 15.14 -8.45
N LYS A 170 -2.82 16.18 -9.25
CA LYS A 170 -2.04 16.41 -10.48
C LYS A 170 -2.04 15.21 -11.43
N GLY A 171 -3.18 14.54 -11.57
CA GLY A 171 -3.34 13.39 -12.49
C GLY A 171 -2.81 12.05 -11.97
N GLY A 172 -2.37 11.95 -10.71
CA GLY A 172 -1.83 10.72 -10.14
C GLY A 172 -2.81 9.53 -10.22
N SER A 173 -4.10 9.76 -9.92
CA SER A 173 -5.10 8.69 -10.04
C SER A 173 -5.28 8.19 -11.48
N SER A 174 -5.18 9.05 -12.49
CA SER A 174 -5.30 8.65 -13.90
C SER A 174 -4.08 7.82 -14.32
N ARG A 175 -2.87 8.31 -13.99
CA ARG A 175 -1.63 7.58 -14.31
C ARG A 175 -1.54 6.24 -13.58
N MET A 176 -2.04 6.14 -12.34
CA MET A 176 -2.14 4.85 -11.66
C MET A 176 -2.92 3.82 -12.49
N ILE A 177 -4.02 4.22 -13.11
CA ILE A 177 -4.84 3.33 -13.96
C ILE A 177 -4.08 2.98 -15.25
N GLU A 178 -3.41 3.95 -15.88
CA GLU A 178 -2.63 3.75 -17.10
C GLU A 178 -1.46 2.79 -16.87
N ILE A 179 -0.69 3.00 -15.81
CA ILE A 179 0.43 2.13 -15.43
C ILE A 179 -0.07 0.74 -15.09
N SER A 180 -1.15 0.65 -14.34
CA SER A 180 -1.73 -0.65 -13.99
C SER A 180 -2.13 -1.48 -15.21
N LYS A 181 -2.63 -0.83 -16.27
CA LYS A 181 -2.92 -1.48 -17.56
C LYS A 181 -1.65 -1.82 -18.35
N ARG A 182 -0.71 -0.89 -18.44
CA ARG A 182 0.56 -1.07 -19.15
C ARG A 182 1.38 -2.23 -18.58
N GLU A 183 1.42 -2.34 -17.26
CA GLU A 183 2.18 -3.37 -16.54
C GLU A 183 1.38 -4.67 -16.35
N GLU A 184 0.12 -4.70 -16.79
CA GLU A 184 -0.79 -5.84 -16.63
C GLU A 184 -0.91 -6.30 -15.18
N PHE A 185 -0.94 -5.35 -14.24
CA PHE A 185 -1.02 -5.68 -12.83
C PHE A 185 -2.31 -6.41 -12.47
N TYR A 186 -2.17 -7.41 -11.61
CA TYR A 186 -3.30 -8.09 -11.00
C TYR A 186 -4.25 -7.11 -10.31
N GLN A 187 -5.52 -7.13 -10.72
CA GLN A 187 -6.55 -6.26 -10.16
C GLN A 187 -7.25 -6.97 -8.99
N GLN A 188 -6.94 -6.53 -7.78
CA GLN A 188 -7.63 -7.05 -6.60
C GLN A 188 -9.10 -6.63 -6.58
N GLU A 189 -9.97 -7.54 -6.19
CA GLU A 189 -11.42 -7.33 -6.16
C GLU A 189 -11.95 -6.89 -4.77
N TYR A 190 -11.09 -6.88 -3.74
CA TYR A 190 -11.39 -6.46 -2.37
C TYR A 190 -10.17 -5.84 -1.69
N CYS A 191 -10.37 -5.20 -0.54
CA CYS A 191 -9.28 -4.48 0.16
C CYS A 191 -8.09 -5.39 0.54
N GLY A 192 -8.37 -6.64 0.91
CA GLY A 192 -7.37 -7.64 1.28
C GLY A 192 -7.78 -8.48 2.49
N CYS A 193 -8.43 -7.90 3.50
CA CYS A 193 -8.78 -8.65 4.69
C CYS A 193 -10.01 -9.56 4.48
N VAL A 194 -10.09 -10.63 5.27
CA VAL A 194 -11.19 -11.60 5.23
C VAL A 194 -12.57 -10.94 5.38
N TYR A 195 -12.67 -9.89 6.17
CA TYR A 195 -13.95 -9.18 6.38
C TYR A 195 -14.33 -8.33 5.16
N SER A 196 -13.38 -7.71 4.49
CA SER A 196 -13.63 -7.04 3.21
C SER A 196 -14.06 -8.04 2.14
N LEU A 197 -13.46 -9.22 2.10
CA LEU A 197 -13.88 -10.28 1.18
C LEU A 197 -15.28 -10.80 1.51
N ARG A 198 -15.60 -11.01 2.80
CA ARG A 198 -16.95 -11.37 3.26
C ARG A 198 -17.99 -10.36 2.77
N ASP A 199 -17.73 -9.08 3.02
CA ASP A 199 -18.68 -8.02 2.73
C ASP A 199 -18.82 -7.79 1.22
N THR A 200 -17.71 -7.87 0.46
CA THR A 200 -17.73 -7.85 -1.00
C THR A 200 -18.53 -9.03 -1.57
N ASN A 201 -18.32 -10.24 -1.05
CA ASN A 201 -19.05 -11.41 -1.50
C ASN A 201 -20.55 -11.34 -1.17
N LYS A 202 -20.91 -10.79 -0.02
CA LYS A 202 -22.31 -10.52 0.32
C LYS A 202 -22.96 -9.58 -0.70
N TRP A 203 -22.32 -8.45 -0.98
CA TRP A 203 -22.79 -7.50 -1.98
C TRP A 203 -22.90 -8.12 -3.38
N ARG A 204 -21.92 -8.95 -3.79
CA ARG A 204 -21.93 -9.65 -5.09
C ARG A 204 -23.13 -10.58 -5.21
N GLN A 205 -23.43 -11.35 -4.16
CA GLN A 205 -24.61 -12.25 -4.13
C GLN A 205 -25.93 -11.46 -4.22
N GLU A 206 -26.07 -10.36 -3.49
CA GLU A 206 -27.23 -9.47 -3.55
C GLU A 206 -27.43 -8.82 -4.93
N ASN A 207 -26.36 -8.74 -5.75
CA ASN A 207 -26.37 -8.18 -7.10
C ASN A 207 -26.19 -9.24 -8.20
N ASN A 208 -26.50 -10.50 -7.94
CA ASN A 208 -26.42 -11.62 -8.88
C ASN A 208 -25.06 -11.76 -9.58
N LYS A 209 -23.97 -11.57 -8.84
CA LYS A 209 -22.60 -11.76 -9.30
C LYS A 209 -21.96 -12.96 -8.63
N ASP A 210 -21.06 -13.63 -9.34
CA ASP A 210 -20.31 -14.75 -8.77
C ASP A 210 -19.47 -14.30 -7.57
N ARG A 211 -19.35 -15.18 -6.58
CA ARG A 211 -18.47 -14.95 -5.42
C ARG A 211 -17.01 -14.97 -5.85
N ILE A 212 -16.22 -14.13 -5.20
CA ILE A 212 -14.76 -14.22 -5.25
C ILE A 212 -14.34 -15.43 -4.42
N ILE A 213 -13.66 -16.39 -5.05
CA ILE A 213 -13.14 -17.59 -4.39
C ILE A 213 -11.61 -17.47 -4.41
N ARG A 214 -11.03 -17.29 -3.24
CA ARG A 214 -9.57 -17.28 -3.03
C ARG A 214 -9.29 -18.13 -1.79
N GLY A 215 -8.54 -19.24 -1.95
CA GLY A 215 -8.17 -20.09 -0.83
C GLY A 215 -9.37 -20.70 -0.10
N ILE A 216 -10.05 -21.68 -0.69
CA ILE A 216 -11.31 -22.33 -0.23
C ILE A 216 -11.27 -22.75 1.26
N LYS A 217 -10.08 -23.08 1.79
CA LYS A 217 -9.91 -23.52 3.19
C LYS A 217 -10.05 -22.41 4.24
N PHE A 218 -10.23 -21.16 3.83
CA PHE A 218 -10.26 -20.02 4.76
C PHE A 218 -11.66 -19.73 5.34
N TYR A 219 -12.70 -20.36 4.81
CA TYR A 219 -14.12 -20.08 5.12
C TYR A 219 -14.91 -21.24 5.69
N ASN A 220 -14.25 -22.33 6.06
CA ASN A 220 -14.86 -23.47 6.75
C ASN A 220 -14.57 -23.42 8.25
#